data_b8e96c9c2d159b6c13b8baed52005d44
#
_entry.id   b8e96c9c2d159b6c13b8baed52005d44
#
_cell.length_a   1.000
_cell.length_b   1.000
_cell.length_c   1.000
_cell.angle_alpha   90.00
_cell.angle_beta   90.00
_cell.angle_gamma   90.00
#
_symmetry.space_group_name_H-M   'P 1'
#
loop_
_entity.id
_entity.type
_entity.pdbx_description
1 polymer ?
#
loop_
_entity_poly.entity_id
_entity_poly.type
_entity_poly.pdbx_seq_one_letter_code
_entity_poly.pdbx_strand_id
1 'polypeptide(L)'
;MSTEDKVIVPKGYKATPLMSWGDPIFANAPEFDQSGKQDSKAQEKQFGDNTDGMSFFPISEDRGVLAINNEYTNYEYLFDHQGKAMTADDVRKAQAAVGVTIVEVVRKNGQWMVDRQGERNRRITAYTPMMMTGPAAGHDLLKTAEDPSGLKVLGTFNNCANGETPWGTYLTCEENFDDFFGANQEGSVDADQKRYGIAAEPSDYQWHKHDARFDITKNPKEPNRFGWVVEIDPHNPNSTPLKRTALGRFKHENAALVINNDGHVVVYLGDDERGEHLYKFVSKHRYQAGNDQQNRNLLEEGTLYVAKFDINENELKGSGRWMELSFGKNGLTPENGFKDQAEVLIFARRAATQVGATTMDRPEWVAVHPDKKHVFCTLTNNKNRGKEGQPVGGPNPREKNNYGQIVRWMPAQGDHTSDVFAWDLYLIAGNPTVHKGTLYAGSENISADNMFNSLMGLVLTLQVVCGSKPMVTTLTKVILLGRGITKCCVVTQSQVK
;
A
#
# COMPACT_ATOMS: atom_id res chain seq x y z
N MET A 1 -9.00 25.26 0.68
CA MET A 1 -7.88 24.57 1.37
C MET A 1 -7.45 25.45 2.53
N SER A 2 -7.22 24.85 3.71
CA SER A 2 -6.64 25.62 4.84
C SER A 2 -5.12 25.71 4.66
N THR A 3 -4.56 26.88 4.99
CA THR A 3 -3.11 27.10 5.09
C THR A 3 -2.63 26.99 6.53
N GLU A 4 -3.49 26.56 7.44
CA GLU A 4 -3.14 26.40 8.86
C GLU A 4 -2.36 25.10 9.09
N ASP A 5 -1.30 25.18 9.86
CA ASP A 5 -0.47 24.03 10.28
C ASP A 5 -1.16 23.28 11.43
N LYS A 6 -2.32 22.67 11.11
CA LYS A 6 -3.07 21.83 12.06
C LYS A 6 -3.93 20.81 11.34
N VAL A 7 -4.22 19.69 12.01
CA VAL A 7 -5.24 18.73 11.58
C VAL A 7 -6.63 19.35 11.79
N ILE A 8 -7.36 19.53 10.70
CA ILE A 8 -8.74 20.04 10.74
C ILE A 8 -9.69 18.86 10.83
N VAL A 9 -10.47 18.82 11.89
CA VAL A 9 -11.48 17.78 12.15
C VAL A 9 -12.89 18.35 12.17
N PRO A 10 -13.93 17.55 11.90
CA PRO A 10 -15.32 17.98 12.00
C PRO A 10 -15.67 18.47 13.40
N LYS A 11 -16.72 19.30 13.50
CA LYS A 11 -17.27 19.75 14.80
C LYS A 11 -17.62 18.54 15.67
N GLY A 12 -17.18 18.55 16.93
CA GLY A 12 -17.38 17.45 17.87
C GLY A 12 -16.24 16.42 17.88
N TYR A 13 -15.20 16.61 17.06
CA TYR A 13 -14.01 15.77 17.07
C TYR A 13 -12.78 16.56 17.55
N LYS A 14 -11.82 15.85 18.11
CA LYS A 14 -10.51 16.38 18.51
C LYS A 14 -9.43 15.46 17.95
N ALA A 15 -8.42 16.01 17.30
CA ALA A 15 -7.19 15.32 16.93
C ALA A 15 -6.11 15.59 17.96
N THR A 16 -5.42 14.54 18.40
CA THR A 16 -4.29 14.64 19.33
C THR A 16 -3.18 13.76 18.78
N PRO A 17 -1.94 14.28 18.59
CA PRO A 17 -0.79 13.44 18.23
C PRO A 17 -0.60 12.35 19.29
N LEU A 18 -0.45 11.10 18.85
CA LEU A 18 -0.16 9.95 19.70
C LEU A 18 1.34 9.67 19.78
N MET A 19 1.99 9.73 18.64
CA MET A 19 3.43 9.54 18.46
C MET A 19 3.96 10.45 17.33
N SER A 20 5.22 10.79 17.46
CA SER A 20 6.00 11.50 16.44
C SER A 20 7.26 10.70 16.14
N TRP A 21 7.84 10.87 14.95
CA TRP A 21 9.14 10.30 14.62
C TRP A 21 10.14 10.52 15.77
N GLY A 22 10.89 9.47 16.12
CA GLY A 22 11.88 9.49 17.17
C GLY A 22 11.34 9.23 18.59
N ASP A 23 10.01 9.26 18.81
CA ASP A 23 9.46 8.92 20.13
C ASP A 23 9.83 7.49 20.53
N PRO A 24 10.29 7.26 21.76
CA PRO A 24 10.63 5.92 22.23
C PRO A 24 9.41 5.01 22.34
N ILE A 25 9.50 3.81 21.77
CA ILE A 25 8.42 2.80 21.83
C ILE A 25 8.71 1.68 22.84
N PHE A 26 9.90 1.63 23.43
CA PHE A 26 10.28 0.67 24.47
C PHE A 26 10.68 1.41 25.74
N ALA A 27 10.53 0.75 26.89
CA ALA A 27 10.91 1.32 28.20
C ALA A 27 12.39 1.70 28.29
N ASN A 28 13.26 0.97 27.58
CA ASN A 28 14.72 1.19 27.55
C ASN A 28 15.19 1.94 26.30
N ALA A 29 14.29 2.53 25.53
CA ALA A 29 14.66 3.35 24.38
C ALA A 29 15.15 4.73 24.85
N PRO A 30 16.15 5.32 24.18
CA PRO A 30 16.56 6.68 24.47
C PRO A 30 15.44 7.67 24.05
N GLU A 31 15.32 8.76 24.80
CA GLU A 31 14.46 9.88 24.41
C GLU A 31 14.97 10.51 23.11
N PHE A 32 14.08 11.12 22.35
CA PHE A 32 14.43 11.77 21.08
C PHE A 32 15.39 12.96 21.29
N ASP A 33 16.44 13.01 20.49
CA ASP A 33 17.38 14.14 20.43
C ASP A 33 17.24 14.88 19.09
N GLN A 34 16.79 16.11 19.16
CA GLN A 34 16.57 16.96 17.99
C GLN A 34 17.88 17.40 17.27
N SER A 35 19.04 17.06 17.82
CA SER A 35 20.33 17.40 17.20
C SER A 35 20.60 16.65 15.88
N GLY A 36 19.84 15.60 15.58
CA GLY A 36 20.07 14.71 14.43
C GLY A 36 21.25 13.75 14.58
N LYS A 37 21.91 13.73 15.76
CA LYS A 37 23.15 12.98 16.04
C LYS A 37 22.93 11.59 16.62
N GLN A 38 21.71 11.23 16.95
CA GLN A 38 21.42 9.86 17.42
C GLN A 38 21.79 8.83 16.34
N ASP A 39 22.34 7.71 16.80
CA ASP A 39 22.80 6.61 15.94
C ASP A 39 21.67 5.67 15.50
N SER A 40 22.00 4.68 14.69
CA SER A 40 21.06 3.65 14.22
C SER A 40 20.45 2.84 15.37
N LYS A 41 21.19 2.59 16.47
CA LYS A 41 20.71 1.80 17.63
C LYS A 41 19.63 2.55 18.40
N ALA A 42 19.67 3.87 18.42
CA ALA A 42 18.61 4.69 18.99
C ALA A 42 17.34 4.56 18.11
N GLN A 43 17.46 4.75 16.79
CA GLN A 43 16.34 4.68 15.85
C GLN A 43 15.67 3.29 15.82
N GLU A 44 16.41 2.20 16.02
CA GLU A 44 15.86 0.84 16.12
C GLU A 44 14.86 0.67 17.28
N LYS A 45 14.87 1.58 18.26
CA LYS A 45 13.98 1.58 19.43
C LYS A 45 12.98 2.72 19.46
N GLN A 46 12.98 3.54 18.41
CA GLN A 46 12.13 4.71 18.28
C GLN A 46 11.11 4.52 17.16
N PHE A 47 10.04 5.31 17.22
CA PHE A 47 9.04 5.40 16.17
C PHE A 47 9.69 5.88 14.86
N GLY A 48 9.29 5.25 13.75
CA GLY A 48 9.84 5.56 12.44
C GLY A 48 9.32 6.85 11.82
N ASP A 49 9.85 7.19 10.66
CA ASP A 49 9.52 8.43 9.94
C ASP A 49 8.35 8.21 8.95
N ASN A 50 7.78 9.29 8.44
CA ASN A 50 6.71 9.34 7.44
C ASN A 50 5.62 8.26 7.63
N THR A 51 4.73 8.54 8.58
CA THR A 51 3.61 7.65 8.92
C THR A 51 2.62 7.56 7.75
N ASP A 52 2.27 6.32 7.38
CA ASP A 52 1.27 6.02 6.37
C ASP A 52 0.22 5.02 6.91
N GLY A 53 -0.10 3.94 6.17
CA GLY A 53 -1.11 2.97 6.54
C GLY A 53 -1.02 2.47 7.97
N MET A 54 -2.17 2.33 8.63
CA MET A 54 -2.23 1.86 10.01
C MET A 54 -3.49 1.08 10.31
N SER A 55 -3.39 0.15 11.26
CA SER A 55 -4.53 -0.63 11.77
C SER A 55 -4.51 -0.74 13.27
N PHE A 56 -5.71 -0.75 13.87
CA PHE A 56 -5.91 -0.94 15.29
C PHE A 56 -6.50 -2.31 15.57
N PHE A 57 -5.81 -3.12 16.36
CA PHE A 57 -6.22 -4.46 16.79
C PHE A 57 -6.63 -4.42 18.26
N PRO A 58 -7.93 -4.47 18.58
CA PRO A 58 -8.40 -4.36 19.95
C PRO A 58 -8.02 -5.58 20.80
N ILE A 59 -7.56 -5.35 22.03
CA ILE A 59 -7.37 -6.38 23.05
C ILE A 59 -8.48 -6.31 24.10
N SER A 60 -8.86 -5.09 24.49
CA SER A 60 -9.96 -4.80 25.40
C SER A 60 -10.53 -3.42 25.07
N GLU A 61 -11.52 -2.96 25.85
CA GLU A 61 -12.10 -1.61 25.68
C GLU A 61 -11.05 -0.49 25.78
N ASP A 62 -10.06 -0.67 26.65
CA ASP A 62 -9.04 0.34 26.97
C ASP A 62 -7.62 -0.07 26.55
N ARG A 63 -7.46 -1.11 25.74
CA ARG A 63 -6.15 -1.61 25.28
C ARG A 63 -6.22 -2.18 23.87
N GLY A 64 -5.22 -1.92 23.07
CA GLY A 64 -5.10 -2.50 21.73
C GLY A 64 -3.65 -2.43 21.24
N VAL A 65 -3.45 -2.99 20.04
CA VAL A 65 -2.18 -2.90 19.30
C VAL A 65 -2.41 -2.02 18.09
N LEU A 66 -1.51 -1.07 17.84
CA LEU A 66 -1.41 -0.34 16.59
C LEU A 66 -0.27 -0.93 15.76
N ALA A 67 -0.54 -1.27 14.51
CA ALA A 67 0.46 -1.52 13.49
C ALA A 67 0.46 -0.32 12.55
N ILE A 68 1.62 0.28 12.31
CA ILE A 68 1.75 1.58 11.63
C ILE A 68 2.93 1.50 10.66
N ASN A 69 2.68 1.81 9.39
CA ASN A 69 3.73 1.93 8.38
C ASN A 69 4.56 3.20 8.61
N ASN A 70 5.86 3.06 8.38
CA ASN A 70 6.82 4.14 8.29
C ASN A 70 7.44 4.04 6.90
N GLU A 71 6.99 4.89 5.97
CA GLU A 71 7.16 4.69 4.54
C GLU A 71 8.57 5.01 4.06
N TYR A 72 9.00 6.26 4.19
CA TYR A 72 10.30 6.74 3.74
C TYR A 72 10.93 7.71 4.75
N THR A 73 12.08 8.30 4.43
CA THR A 73 12.78 9.22 5.32
C THR A 73 13.17 10.51 4.61
N ASN A 74 13.14 11.61 5.36
CA ASN A 74 13.61 12.92 4.89
C ASN A 74 14.98 13.19 5.52
N TYR A 75 16.04 13.06 4.75
CA TYR A 75 17.42 13.21 5.22
C TYR A 75 17.74 14.62 5.74
N GLU A 76 17.00 15.64 5.28
CA GLU A 76 17.09 17.00 5.78
C GLU A 76 16.76 17.14 7.26
N TYR A 77 15.93 16.21 7.78
CA TYR A 77 15.51 16.17 9.19
C TYR A 77 16.17 15.03 9.96
N LEU A 78 16.42 13.89 9.30
CA LEU A 78 16.97 12.69 9.95
C LEU A 78 18.42 12.88 10.39
N PHE A 79 19.19 13.75 9.68
CA PHE A 79 20.62 13.95 9.89
C PHE A 79 20.96 15.44 10.02
N ASP A 80 21.93 15.76 10.91
CA ASP A 80 22.49 17.13 11.02
C ASP A 80 23.23 17.58 9.74
N HIS A 81 23.83 16.63 9.02
CA HIS A 81 24.48 16.87 7.72
C HIS A 81 23.52 16.79 6.51
N GLN A 82 22.21 16.59 6.72
CA GLN A 82 21.18 16.63 5.68
C GLN A 82 21.43 15.64 4.51
N GLY A 83 21.98 14.46 4.76
CA GLY A 83 22.32 13.47 3.74
C GLY A 83 23.57 13.75 2.91
N LYS A 84 24.32 14.84 3.20
CA LYS A 84 25.49 15.25 2.39
C LYS A 84 26.73 14.38 2.61
N ALA A 85 26.84 13.72 3.75
CA ALA A 85 28.03 12.94 4.13
C ALA A 85 27.63 11.64 4.83
N MET A 86 26.90 10.78 4.12
CA MET A 86 26.36 9.51 4.63
C MET A 86 27.48 8.55 5.02
N THR A 87 27.41 8.04 6.24
CA THR A 87 28.24 6.93 6.74
C THR A 87 27.45 5.61 6.71
N ALA A 88 28.13 4.50 7.02
CA ALA A 88 27.46 3.21 7.17
C ALA A 88 26.41 3.21 8.29
N ASP A 89 26.64 3.92 9.41
CA ASP A 89 25.68 4.04 10.49
C ASP A 89 24.49 4.93 10.11
N ASP A 90 24.70 5.98 9.29
CA ASP A 90 23.62 6.81 8.79
C ASP A 90 22.70 6.03 7.86
N VAL A 91 23.25 5.20 6.96
CA VAL A 91 22.46 4.30 6.13
C VAL A 91 21.69 3.32 7.02
N ARG A 92 22.32 2.74 8.04
CA ARG A 92 21.66 1.86 9.00
C ARG A 92 20.54 2.57 9.78
N LYS A 93 20.74 3.83 10.18
CA LYS A 93 19.73 4.67 10.83
C LYS A 93 18.54 4.94 9.90
N ALA A 94 18.78 5.28 8.62
CA ALA A 94 17.74 5.45 7.63
C ALA A 94 16.93 4.16 7.42
N GLN A 95 17.61 3.02 7.34
CA GLN A 95 16.99 1.69 7.24
C GLN A 95 16.19 1.30 8.51
N ALA A 96 16.56 1.81 9.67
CA ALA A 96 15.82 1.62 10.92
C ALA A 96 14.61 2.57 11.05
N ALA A 97 14.61 3.69 10.34
CA ALA A 97 13.52 4.68 10.39
C ALA A 97 12.31 4.32 9.51
N VAL A 98 12.45 3.36 8.59
CA VAL A 98 11.38 2.85 7.71
C VAL A 98 10.82 1.52 8.20
N GLY A 99 9.81 0.99 7.50
CA GLY A 99 9.19 -0.30 7.76
C GLY A 99 7.91 -0.20 8.57
N VAL A 100 7.75 -1.00 9.64
CA VAL A 100 6.50 -1.03 10.43
C VAL A 100 6.81 -0.90 11.92
N THR A 101 6.05 -0.03 12.59
CA THR A 101 6.02 0.06 14.05
C THR A 101 4.80 -0.67 14.59
N ILE A 102 5.00 -1.59 15.52
CA ILE A 102 3.92 -2.22 16.29
C ILE A 102 4.03 -1.76 17.73
N VAL A 103 2.97 -1.19 18.28
CA VAL A 103 2.95 -0.69 19.68
C VAL A 103 1.65 -1.03 20.36
N GLU A 104 1.73 -1.39 21.62
CA GLU A 104 0.55 -1.44 22.48
C GLU A 104 0.15 -0.03 22.89
N VAL A 105 -1.15 0.23 22.87
CA VAL A 105 -1.73 1.48 23.34
C VAL A 105 -2.77 1.20 24.41
N VAL A 106 -2.83 2.10 25.38
CA VAL A 106 -3.78 2.04 26.51
C VAL A 106 -4.53 3.34 26.63
N ARG A 107 -5.80 3.26 26.99
CA ARG A 107 -6.63 4.43 27.27
C ARG A 107 -6.65 4.71 28.77
N LYS A 108 -6.11 5.85 29.19
CA LYS A 108 -6.08 6.32 30.58
C LYS A 108 -6.76 7.69 30.65
N ASN A 109 -7.72 7.86 31.53
CA ASN A 109 -8.48 9.13 31.69
C ASN A 109 -9.08 9.64 30.36
N GLY A 110 -9.55 8.71 29.52
CA GLY A 110 -10.14 9.03 28.21
C GLY A 110 -9.16 9.36 27.09
N GLN A 111 -7.84 9.28 27.35
CA GLN A 111 -6.78 9.53 26.35
C GLN A 111 -6.00 8.28 26.04
N TRP A 112 -5.75 8.03 24.75
CA TRP A 112 -4.86 6.96 24.30
C TRP A 112 -3.41 7.37 24.47
N MET A 113 -2.58 6.44 24.91
CA MET A 113 -1.15 6.60 25.14
C MET A 113 -0.42 5.32 24.73
N VAL A 114 0.81 5.45 24.28
CA VAL A 114 1.70 4.30 24.03
C VAL A 114 2.09 3.66 25.35
N ASP A 115 1.95 2.35 25.45
CA ASP A 115 2.51 1.56 26.56
C ASP A 115 3.93 1.10 26.20
N ARG A 116 4.95 1.84 26.65
CA ARG A 116 6.36 1.51 26.39
C ARG A 116 6.82 0.18 27.04
N GLN A 117 6.01 -0.40 27.92
CA GLN A 117 6.26 -1.72 28.53
C GLN A 117 5.47 -2.82 27.83
N GLY A 118 4.73 -2.49 26.77
CA GLY A 118 3.95 -3.45 26.01
C GLY A 118 4.82 -4.57 25.44
N GLU A 119 4.46 -5.82 25.74
CA GLU A 119 5.23 -7.01 25.31
C GLU A 119 5.17 -7.22 23.78
N ARG A 120 4.20 -6.60 23.10
CA ARG A 120 4.03 -6.67 21.64
C ARG A 120 4.76 -5.58 20.89
N ASN A 121 5.36 -4.61 21.60
CA ASN A 121 6.08 -3.52 20.96
C ASN A 121 7.24 -4.07 20.12
N ARG A 122 7.29 -3.63 18.83
CA ARG A 122 8.23 -4.16 17.87
C ARG A 122 8.53 -3.15 16.78
N ARG A 123 9.79 -3.06 16.37
CA ARG A 123 10.19 -2.43 15.11
C ARG A 123 10.46 -3.51 14.05
N ILE A 124 9.85 -3.37 12.90
CA ILE A 124 10.12 -4.16 11.69
C ILE A 124 10.74 -3.18 10.70
N THR A 125 11.98 -3.43 10.29
CA THR A 125 12.81 -2.48 9.53
C THR A 125 13.37 -3.12 8.27
N ALA A 126 14.17 -2.40 7.51
CA ALA A 126 14.89 -2.93 6.34
C ALA A 126 15.90 -4.04 6.68
N TYR A 127 16.06 -4.41 7.96
CA TYR A 127 16.94 -5.49 8.43
C TYR A 127 16.23 -6.63 9.17
N THR A 128 14.92 -6.55 9.34
CA THR A 128 14.16 -7.62 10.00
C THR A 128 14.12 -8.86 9.12
N PRO A 129 14.53 -10.05 9.62
CA PRO A 129 14.41 -11.29 8.86
C PRO A 129 12.97 -11.62 8.51
N MET A 130 12.73 -11.99 7.27
CA MET A 130 11.43 -12.34 6.72
C MET A 130 11.51 -13.60 5.87
N MET A 131 10.36 -14.24 5.62
CA MET A 131 10.27 -15.40 4.74
C MET A 131 9.45 -15.07 3.47
N MET A 132 9.95 -15.53 2.33
CA MET A 132 9.17 -15.59 1.09
C MET A 132 8.24 -16.78 1.14
N THR A 133 6.96 -16.61 0.79
CA THR A 133 5.96 -17.68 0.75
C THR A 133 5.17 -17.64 -0.55
N GLY A 134 4.48 -18.72 -0.90
CA GLY A 134 3.71 -18.82 -2.12
C GLY A 134 4.52 -19.27 -3.35
N PRO A 135 3.96 -19.16 -4.57
CA PRO A 135 4.49 -19.83 -5.76
C PRO A 135 5.88 -19.39 -6.22
N ALA A 136 6.31 -18.16 -5.89
CA ALA A 136 7.64 -17.69 -6.28
C ALA A 136 8.71 -17.97 -5.23
N ALA A 137 8.36 -18.43 -4.03
CA ALA A 137 9.32 -18.72 -2.97
C ALA A 137 10.36 -19.76 -3.43
N GLY A 138 11.64 -19.45 -3.25
CA GLY A 138 12.75 -20.31 -3.67
C GLY A 138 13.09 -20.30 -5.16
N HIS A 139 12.37 -19.51 -5.97
CA HIS A 139 12.69 -19.39 -7.40
C HIS A 139 14.07 -18.76 -7.64
N ASP A 140 14.72 -19.12 -8.74
CA ASP A 140 16.10 -18.68 -9.07
C ASP A 140 16.23 -17.16 -9.17
N LEU A 141 15.20 -16.44 -9.56
CA LEU A 141 15.16 -14.97 -9.62
C LEU A 141 15.15 -14.30 -8.23
N LEU A 142 14.89 -15.06 -7.16
CA LEU A 142 14.90 -14.58 -5.77
C LEU A 142 16.15 -15.02 -5.00
N LYS A 143 17.01 -15.84 -5.60
CA LYS A 143 18.26 -16.31 -4.98
C LYS A 143 19.36 -15.26 -5.12
N THR A 144 20.07 -15.01 -4.02
CA THR A 144 21.26 -14.15 -3.95
C THR A 144 22.43 -14.94 -3.37
N ALA A 145 23.62 -14.35 -3.39
CA ALA A 145 24.79 -14.98 -2.78
C ALA A 145 24.61 -15.18 -1.26
N GLU A 146 23.90 -14.28 -0.59
CA GLU A 146 23.63 -14.33 0.85
C GLU A 146 22.46 -15.24 1.21
N ASP A 147 21.53 -15.43 0.28
CA ASP A 147 20.42 -16.39 0.39
C ASP A 147 20.28 -17.27 -0.85
N PRO A 148 21.09 -18.33 -0.97
CA PRO A 148 20.99 -19.29 -2.07
C PRO A 148 19.69 -20.07 -2.10
N SER A 149 18.91 -20.05 -1.01
CA SER A 149 17.60 -20.71 -0.96
C SER A 149 16.51 -19.91 -1.68
N GLY A 150 16.62 -18.58 -1.75
CA GLY A 150 15.57 -17.69 -2.23
C GLY A 150 14.34 -17.63 -1.34
N LEU A 151 14.48 -18.04 -0.07
CA LEU A 151 13.38 -18.13 0.92
C LEU A 151 13.48 -17.05 1.99
N LYS A 152 14.67 -16.56 2.31
CA LYS A 152 14.93 -15.63 3.41
C LYS A 152 15.32 -14.27 2.85
N VAL A 153 14.64 -13.23 3.28
CA VAL A 153 14.93 -11.86 2.87
C VAL A 153 15.07 -10.97 4.10
N LEU A 154 15.97 -9.99 4.05
CA LEU A 154 16.08 -8.99 5.08
C LEU A 154 15.25 -7.77 4.72
N GLY A 155 14.21 -7.54 5.51
CA GLY A 155 13.53 -6.28 5.62
C GLY A 155 12.36 -6.02 4.69
N THR A 156 11.72 -4.92 5.03
CA THR A 156 10.67 -4.24 4.27
C THR A 156 10.88 -2.74 4.40
N PHE A 157 10.53 -2.01 3.37
CA PHE A 157 10.66 -0.55 3.30
C PHE A 157 9.73 -0.01 2.22
N ASN A 158 9.55 1.30 2.20
CA ASN A 158 8.52 2.01 1.44
C ASN A 158 7.14 1.36 1.62
N ASN A 159 6.79 1.18 2.89
CA ASN A 159 5.52 0.61 3.30
C ASN A 159 4.48 1.72 3.27
N CYS A 160 3.70 1.80 2.20
CA CYS A 160 2.69 2.82 2.00
C CYS A 160 1.41 2.47 2.77
N ALA A 161 0.34 2.11 2.10
CA ALA A 161 -0.90 1.77 2.75
C ALA A 161 -0.94 0.30 3.23
N ASN A 162 -2.08 -0.18 3.67
CA ASN A 162 -2.20 -1.45 4.37
C ASN A 162 -3.50 -2.19 4.06
N GLY A 163 -3.62 -3.37 4.63
CA GLY A 163 -4.84 -4.14 4.77
C GLY A 163 -4.90 -4.86 6.10
N GLU A 164 -6.07 -5.38 6.43
CA GLU A 164 -6.31 -6.21 7.60
C GLU A 164 -6.90 -7.54 7.17
N THR A 165 -6.52 -8.60 7.87
CA THR A 165 -7.13 -9.90 7.62
C THR A 165 -8.17 -10.24 8.71
N PRO A 166 -9.21 -10.99 8.36
CA PRO A 166 -10.19 -11.44 9.36
C PRO A 166 -9.62 -12.41 10.41
N TRP A 167 -8.42 -12.91 10.22
CA TRP A 167 -7.68 -13.74 11.19
C TRP A 167 -6.65 -12.96 12.00
N GLY A 168 -6.78 -11.62 12.02
CA GLY A 168 -6.07 -10.74 12.93
C GLY A 168 -4.63 -10.43 12.56
N THR A 169 -4.25 -10.51 11.27
CA THR A 169 -2.94 -10.08 10.81
C THR A 169 -3.00 -8.75 10.05
N TYR A 170 -1.88 -8.05 10.05
CA TYR A 170 -1.66 -6.81 9.33
C TYR A 170 -0.97 -7.10 8.01
N LEU A 171 -1.47 -6.49 6.93
CA LEU A 171 -0.86 -6.53 5.60
C LEU A 171 -0.24 -5.18 5.32
N THR A 172 1.09 -5.11 5.26
CA THR A 172 1.79 -3.91 4.80
C THR A 172 2.20 -4.06 3.35
N CYS A 173 2.20 -2.97 2.60
CA CYS A 173 2.34 -2.95 1.16
C CYS A 173 3.62 -2.22 0.76
N GLU A 174 4.55 -2.91 0.09
CA GLU A 174 5.78 -2.32 -0.44
C GLU A 174 5.48 -1.60 -1.76
N GLU A 175 5.66 -0.29 -1.81
CA GLU A 175 5.30 0.55 -2.96
C GLU A 175 6.53 0.99 -3.76
N ASN A 176 7.12 2.14 -3.49
CA ASN A 176 8.24 2.71 -4.24
C ASN A 176 9.61 2.12 -3.81
N PHE A 177 9.68 0.81 -3.70
CA PHE A 177 10.89 0.10 -3.26
C PHE A 177 12.09 0.32 -4.17
N ASP A 178 11.86 0.66 -5.44
CA ASP A 178 12.87 0.91 -6.46
C ASP A 178 13.77 2.10 -6.11
N ASP A 179 13.25 3.13 -5.45
CA ASP A 179 13.98 4.34 -5.08
C ASP A 179 15.20 4.07 -4.18
N PHE A 180 15.19 2.96 -3.43
CA PHE A 180 16.25 2.61 -2.49
C PHE A 180 17.42 1.87 -3.13
N PHE A 181 17.23 1.32 -4.33
CA PHE A 181 18.29 0.64 -5.10
C PHE A 181 19.05 1.64 -5.93
N GLY A 182 20.35 1.38 -6.12
CA GLY A 182 21.18 2.24 -6.92
C GLY A 182 22.46 1.51 -7.36
N ALA A 183 23.41 2.26 -7.88
CA ALA A 183 24.70 1.74 -8.31
C ALA A 183 25.83 2.72 -7.96
N ASN A 184 26.97 2.16 -7.52
CA ASN A 184 28.20 2.93 -7.30
C ASN A 184 28.99 3.16 -8.60
N GLN A 185 28.66 2.43 -9.66
CA GLN A 185 29.31 2.49 -10.98
C GLN A 185 28.20 2.42 -12.04
N GLU A 186 28.43 3.03 -13.18
CA GLU A 186 27.55 2.86 -14.33
C GLU A 186 27.40 1.38 -14.68
N GLY A 187 26.17 0.98 -14.94
CA GLY A 187 25.80 -0.38 -15.28
C GLY A 187 24.61 -0.43 -16.24
N SER A 188 24.20 -1.63 -16.59
CA SER A 188 23.00 -1.85 -17.37
C SER A 188 21.95 -2.58 -16.55
N VAL A 189 20.71 -2.24 -16.76
CA VAL A 189 19.52 -2.93 -16.23
C VAL A 189 18.73 -3.49 -17.39
N ASP A 190 18.08 -4.64 -17.17
CA ASP A 190 17.22 -5.24 -18.19
C ASP A 190 15.86 -4.50 -18.31
N ALA A 191 15.02 -4.95 -19.25
CA ALA A 191 13.75 -4.31 -19.52
C ALA A 191 12.76 -4.46 -18.36
N ASP A 192 12.78 -5.60 -17.64
CA ASP A 192 11.92 -5.83 -16.48
C ASP A 192 12.35 -4.94 -15.31
N GLN A 193 13.65 -4.83 -15.04
CA GLN A 193 14.18 -3.91 -14.03
C GLN A 193 13.78 -2.45 -14.31
N LYS A 194 13.98 -1.98 -15.57
CA LYS A 194 13.57 -0.64 -15.99
C LYS A 194 12.07 -0.38 -15.77
N ARG A 195 11.23 -1.38 -16.06
CA ARG A 195 9.79 -1.27 -15.88
C ARG A 195 9.38 -1.11 -14.41
N TYR A 196 10.19 -1.61 -13.50
CA TYR A 196 9.99 -1.40 -12.06
C TYR A 196 10.67 -0.14 -11.52
N GLY A 197 11.25 0.70 -12.37
CA GLY A 197 11.92 1.92 -11.95
C GLY A 197 13.39 1.73 -11.54
N ILE A 198 13.90 0.49 -11.56
CA ILE A 198 15.29 0.22 -11.19
C ILE A 198 16.24 0.81 -12.24
N ALA A 199 17.24 1.56 -11.78
CA ALA A 199 18.26 2.18 -12.61
C ALA A 199 19.67 1.89 -12.06
N ALA A 200 20.63 1.75 -12.97
CA ALA A 200 22.05 1.61 -12.60
C ALA A 200 22.69 2.99 -12.43
N GLU A 201 22.11 3.79 -11.54
CA GLU A 201 22.48 5.16 -11.21
C GLU A 201 22.51 5.33 -9.68
N PRO A 202 23.18 6.34 -9.13
CA PRO A 202 23.12 6.61 -7.70
C PRO A 202 21.69 6.93 -7.25
N SER A 203 21.21 6.23 -6.23
CA SER A 203 19.95 6.54 -5.54
C SER A 203 20.13 7.71 -4.57
N ASP A 204 19.12 8.56 -4.43
CA ASP A 204 19.10 9.68 -3.47
C ASP A 204 19.18 9.18 -2.02
N TYR A 205 18.65 7.99 -1.73
CA TYR A 205 18.77 7.36 -0.41
C TYR A 205 20.17 6.85 -0.09
N GLN A 206 21.04 6.64 -1.08
CA GLN A 206 22.47 6.29 -0.94
C GLN A 206 22.73 4.97 -0.21
N TRP A 207 21.74 4.08 -0.04
CA TRP A 207 21.94 2.81 0.66
C TRP A 207 22.95 1.92 -0.06
N HIS A 208 22.97 1.96 -1.41
CA HIS A 208 23.93 1.23 -2.25
C HIS A 208 25.39 1.53 -1.95
N LYS A 209 25.69 2.67 -1.31
CA LYS A 209 27.08 3.07 -0.97
C LYS A 209 27.65 2.26 0.19
N HIS A 210 26.79 1.83 1.13
CA HIS A 210 27.21 1.23 2.39
C HIS A 210 26.55 -0.13 2.68
N ASP A 211 25.52 -0.51 1.94
CA ASP A 211 24.88 -1.82 2.00
C ASP A 211 24.85 -2.44 0.59
N ALA A 212 25.70 -3.48 0.38
CA ALA A 212 25.86 -4.12 -0.91
C ALA A 212 24.57 -4.72 -1.48
N ARG A 213 23.56 -5.02 -0.64
CA ARG A 213 22.26 -5.52 -1.10
C ARG A 213 21.57 -4.53 -2.04
N PHE A 214 21.75 -3.23 -1.81
CA PHE A 214 21.12 -2.16 -2.58
C PHE A 214 21.95 -1.71 -3.79
N ASP A 215 23.15 -2.25 -3.97
CA ASP A 215 23.98 -2.05 -5.18
C ASP A 215 23.61 -3.09 -6.24
N ILE A 216 22.82 -2.68 -7.23
CA ILE A 216 22.30 -3.58 -8.27
C ILE A 216 23.40 -4.14 -9.19
N THR A 217 24.59 -3.52 -9.24
CA THR A 217 25.72 -4.06 -9.99
C THR A 217 26.35 -5.26 -9.29
N LYS A 218 26.17 -5.37 -7.95
CA LYS A 218 26.63 -6.49 -7.13
C LYS A 218 25.53 -7.52 -6.89
N ASN A 219 24.30 -7.06 -6.65
CA ASN A 219 23.14 -7.88 -6.32
C ASN A 219 21.95 -7.59 -7.25
N PRO A 220 22.04 -7.92 -8.56
CA PRO A 220 21.01 -7.54 -9.55
C PRO A 220 19.65 -8.19 -9.32
N LYS A 221 19.58 -9.27 -8.53
CA LYS A 221 18.33 -9.95 -8.21
C LYS A 221 17.68 -9.47 -6.89
N GLU A 222 18.40 -8.71 -6.06
CA GLU A 222 17.85 -8.25 -4.78
C GLU A 222 16.57 -7.42 -4.95
N PRO A 223 16.42 -6.52 -5.97
CA PRO A 223 15.16 -5.80 -6.18
C PRO A 223 13.93 -6.71 -6.40
N ASN A 224 14.10 -7.95 -6.90
CA ASN A 224 12.99 -8.89 -7.09
C ASN A 224 12.39 -9.39 -5.77
N ARG A 225 13.08 -9.19 -4.66
CA ARG A 225 12.70 -9.63 -3.32
C ARG A 225 11.81 -8.60 -2.61
N PHE A 226 11.51 -7.47 -3.28
CA PHE A 226 10.68 -6.36 -2.81
C PHE A 226 9.59 -6.01 -3.81
N GLY A 227 8.61 -5.22 -3.39
CA GLY A 227 7.38 -4.97 -4.14
C GLY A 227 6.32 -6.03 -3.88
N TRP A 228 6.27 -6.55 -2.66
CA TRP A 228 5.32 -7.58 -2.22
C TRP A 228 4.41 -7.06 -1.11
N VAL A 229 3.28 -7.73 -0.89
CA VAL A 229 2.52 -7.59 0.35
C VAL A 229 3.18 -8.41 1.44
N VAL A 230 3.41 -7.81 2.60
CA VAL A 230 4.02 -8.46 3.77
C VAL A 230 2.97 -8.65 4.86
N GLU A 231 2.73 -9.90 5.25
CA GLU A 231 1.82 -10.23 6.34
C GLU A 231 2.56 -10.33 7.67
N ILE A 232 2.04 -9.63 8.68
CA ILE A 232 2.62 -9.50 10.01
C ILE A 232 1.56 -9.87 11.06
N ASP A 233 1.93 -10.70 12.02
CA ASP A 233 1.12 -10.93 13.22
C ASP A 233 1.41 -9.85 14.27
N PRO A 234 0.52 -8.87 14.51
CA PRO A 234 0.74 -7.81 15.48
C PRO A 234 0.63 -8.28 16.92
N HIS A 235 0.04 -9.46 17.16
CA HIS A 235 -0.13 -10.03 18.50
C HIS A 235 1.04 -10.88 18.93
N ASN A 236 1.89 -11.34 18.00
CA ASN A 236 3.05 -12.19 18.29
C ASN A 236 4.36 -11.50 17.89
N PRO A 237 5.08 -10.86 18.84
CA PRO A 237 6.31 -10.13 18.54
C PRO A 237 7.44 -11.02 18.04
N ASN A 238 7.36 -12.34 18.26
CA ASN A 238 8.36 -13.32 17.84
C ASN A 238 8.03 -13.97 16.48
N SER A 239 6.90 -13.61 15.86
CA SER A 239 6.55 -14.14 14.55
C SER A 239 7.49 -13.60 13.47
N THR A 240 7.80 -14.44 12.48
CA THR A 240 8.52 -14.00 11.27
C THR A 240 7.51 -13.40 10.28
N PRO A 241 7.70 -12.15 9.80
CA PRO A 241 6.86 -11.60 8.75
C PRO A 241 6.99 -12.39 7.44
N LEU A 242 5.90 -12.47 6.67
CA LEU A 242 5.79 -13.30 5.48
C LEU A 242 5.51 -12.44 4.24
N LYS A 243 6.39 -12.50 3.23
CA LYS A 243 6.13 -11.87 1.92
C LYS A 243 5.30 -12.82 1.06
N ARG A 244 4.10 -12.36 0.68
CA ARG A 244 3.04 -13.15 0.05
C ARG A 244 3.13 -13.09 -1.48
N THR A 245 3.97 -13.95 -2.09
CA THR A 245 4.26 -13.89 -3.54
C THR A 245 3.06 -14.22 -4.43
N ALA A 246 2.05 -14.93 -3.93
CA ALA A 246 0.83 -15.21 -4.68
C ALA A 246 0.03 -13.94 -5.03
N LEU A 247 0.25 -12.83 -4.33
CA LEU A 247 -0.39 -11.54 -4.58
C LEU A 247 0.26 -10.75 -5.73
N GLY A 248 1.33 -11.27 -6.34
CA GLY A 248 2.08 -10.61 -7.41
C GLY A 248 3.05 -9.54 -6.92
N ARG A 249 4.04 -9.19 -7.77
CA ARG A 249 5.05 -8.17 -7.49
C ARG A 249 4.77 -6.92 -8.30
N PHE A 250 4.54 -5.79 -7.61
CA PHE A 250 4.38 -4.45 -8.18
C PHE A 250 4.46 -3.40 -7.06
N LYS A 251 4.24 -2.12 -7.35
CA LYS A 251 4.16 -1.04 -6.37
C LYS A 251 2.81 -1.10 -5.66
N HIS A 252 2.75 -1.90 -4.60
CA HIS A 252 1.51 -2.12 -3.85
C HIS A 252 1.15 -0.89 -3.02
N GLU A 253 0.02 -0.27 -3.36
CA GLU A 253 -0.52 0.81 -2.54
C GLU A 253 -1.19 0.25 -1.28
N ASN A 254 -2.28 -0.54 -1.44
CA ASN A 254 -2.91 -1.23 -0.31
C ASN A 254 -3.40 -2.63 -0.69
N ALA A 255 -3.92 -3.37 0.30
CA ALA A 255 -4.50 -4.70 0.13
C ALA A 255 -5.92 -4.75 0.70
N ALA A 256 -6.93 -4.49 -0.14
CA ALA A 256 -8.32 -4.48 0.26
C ALA A 256 -8.93 -5.89 0.24
N LEU A 257 -9.09 -6.49 1.41
CA LEU A 257 -9.55 -7.86 1.57
C LEU A 257 -11.06 -7.95 1.80
N VAL A 258 -11.69 -8.93 1.17
CA VAL A 258 -13.08 -9.32 1.42
C VAL A 258 -13.23 -10.85 1.42
N ILE A 259 -14.07 -11.37 2.31
CA ILE A 259 -14.51 -12.76 2.25
C ILE A 259 -15.77 -12.80 1.37
N ASN A 260 -15.66 -13.54 0.26
CA ASN A 260 -16.78 -13.79 -0.65
C ASN A 260 -17.85 -14.67 0.01
N ASN A 261 -19.07 -14.66 -0.53
CA ASN A 261 -20.21 -15.42 0.04
C ASN A 261 -19.97 -16.93 0.11
N ASP A 262 -19.13 -17.47 -0.77
CA ASP A 262 -18.75 -18.90 -0.79
C ASP A 262 -17.53 -19.21 0.11
N GLY A 263 -16.98 -18.20 0.79
CA GLY A 263 -15.87 -18.32 1.71
C GLY A 263 -14.48 -18.09 1.11
N HIS A 264 -14.33 -17.90 -0.21
CA HIS A 264 -13.02 -17.52 -0.75
C HIS A 264 -12.60 -16.12 -0.27
N VAL A 265 -11.31 -15.98 -0.02
CA VAL A 265 -10.70 -14.69 0.27
C VAL A 265 -10.34 -14.00 -1.04
N VAL A 266 -10.81 -12.78 -1.21
CA VAL A 266 -10.48 -11.96 -2.37
C VAL A 266 -9.73 -10.72 -1.91
N VAL A 267 -8.61 -10.41 -2.55
CA VAL A 267 -7.80 -9.22 -2.26
C VAL A 267 -7.71 -8.37 -3.52
N TYR A 268 -8.11 -7.12 -3.43
CA TYR A 268 -7.94 -6.13 -4.49
C TYR A 268 -6.73 -5.27 -4.21
N LEU A 269 -5.95 -4.94 -5.25
CA LEU A 269 -4.62 -4.35 -5.15
C LEU A 269 -4.42 -3.33 -6.27
N GLY A 270 -3.93 -2.14 -5.94
CA GLY A 270 -3.52 -1.13 -6.90
C GLY A 270 -1.99 -1.17 -7.11
N ASP A 271 -1.54 -0.98 -8.35
CA ASP A 271 -0.13 -0.76 -8.70
C ASP A 271 0.05 0.74 -8.96
N ASP A 272 0.57 1.47 -7.98
CA ASP A 272 0.67 2.94 -8.05
C ASP A 272 1.81 3.39 -8.98
N GLU A 273 1.56 3.28 -10.27
CA GLU A 273 2.41 3.86 -11.30
C GLU A 273 1.55 4.29 -12.51
N ARG A 274 2.01 5.32 -13.23
CA ARG A 274 1.33 5.85 -14.43
C ARG A 274 1.31 4.82 -15.54
N GLY A 275 0.09 4.34 -15.86
CA GLY A 275 -0.10 3.33 -16.91
C GLY A 275 0.05 1.89 -16.44
N GLU A 276 0.20 1.64 -15.15
CA GLU A 276 0.13 0.31 -14.57
C GLU A 276 -1.31 -0.06 -14.20
N HIS A 277 -1.55 -1.12 -13.42
CA HIS A 277 -2.80 -1.87 -13.49
C HIS A 277 -3.48 -2.06 -12.12
N LEU A 278 -4.74 -2.47 -12.18
CA LEU A 278 -5.53 -2.88 -11.02
C LEU A 278 -5.61 -4.41 -10.99
N TYR A 279 -5.34 -5.03 -9.83
CA TYR A 279 -5.26 -6.48 -9.67
C TYR A 279 -6.30 -7.02 -8.68
N LYS A 280 -6.58 -8.31 -8.81
CA LYS A 280 -7.43 -9.09 -7.90
C LYS A 280 -6.77 -10.44 -7.65
N PHE A 281 -6.62 -10.82 -6.39
CA PHE A 281 -6.26 -12.17 -5.98
C PHE A 281 -7.50 -12.91 -5.46
N VAL A 282 -7.62 -14.20 -5.76
CA VAL A 282 -8.64 -15.11 -5.22
C VAL A 282 -7.95 -16.31 -4.60
N SER A 283 -8.16 -16.55 -3.31
CA SER A 283 -7.56 -17.69 -2.60
C SER A 283 -8.06 -19.03 -3.14
N LYS A 284 -7.19 -20.04 -3.12
CA LYS A 284 -7.56 -21.42 -3.49
C LYS A 284 -8.45 -22.09 -2.42
N HIS A 285 -8.19 -21.80 -1.17
CA HIS A 285 -8.92 -22.36 -0.03
C HIS A 285 -9.86 -21.32 0.57
N ARG A 286 -10.84 -21.80 1.33
CA ARG A 286 -11.89 -20.96 1.93
C ARG A 286 -11.56 -20.61 3.36
N TYR A 287 -11.93 -19.41 3.75
CA TYR A 287 -11.88 -18.91 5.11
C TYR A 287 -12.75 -19.78 6.03
N GLN A 288 -12.23 -20.09 7.20
CA GLN A 288 -12.93 -20.82 8.24
C GLN A 288 -13.00 -19.96 9.50
N ALA A 289 -14.21 -19.54 9.87
CA ALA A 289 -14.40 -18.73 11.06
C ALA A 289 -13.91 -19.47 12.32
N GLY A 290 -13.12 -18.78 13.15
CA GLY A 290 -12.55 -19.34 14.38
C GLY A 290 -11.33 -20.25 14.20
N ASN A 291 -10.81 -20.40 12.97
CA ASN A 291 -9.59 -21.19 12.69
C ASN A 291 -8.48 -20.28 12.14
N ASP A 292 -8.06 -19.30 12.93
CA ASP A 292 -7.13 -18.27 12.50
C ASP A 292 -5.77 -18.85 12.07
N GLN A 293 -5.31 -19.92 12.72
CA GLN A 293 -4.04 -20.56 12.37
C GLN A 293 -4.06 -21.15 10.94
N GLN A 294 -5.14 -21.80 10.54
CA GLN A 294 -5.29 -22.33 9.19
C GLN A 294 -5.50 -21.23 8.17
N ASN A 295 -6.25 -20.19 8.54
CA ASN A 295 -6.53 -19.04 7.69
C ASN A 295 -5.26 -18.26 7.29
N ARG A 296 -4.19 -18.32 8.09
CA ARG A 296 -2.90 -17.71 7.79
C ARG A 296 -2.24 -18.21 6.49
N ASN A 297 -2.67 -19.36 5.96
CA ASN A 297 -2.16 -19.90 4.71
C ASN A 297 -3.00 -19.48 3.47
N LEU A 298 -4.11 -18.75 3.67
CA LEU A 298 -5.03 -18.39 2.59
C LEU A 298 -4.43 -17.45 1.53
N LEU A 299 -3.37 -16.73 1.87
CA LEU A 299 -2.65 -15.84 0.95
C LEU A 299 -1.42 -16.50 0.30
N GLU A 300 -1.21 -17.81 0.49
CA GLU A 300 -0.09 -18.55 -0.12
C GLU A 300 -0.45 -19.19 -1.45
N GLU A 301 -1.69 -19.65 -1.58
CA GLU A 301 -2.18 -20.34 -2.77
C GLU A 301 -3.45 -19.69 -3.29
N GLY A 302 -3.46 -19.36 -4.57
CA GLY A 302 -4.60 -18.77 -5.24
C GLY A 302 -4.25 -18.30 -6.64
N THR A 303 -5.15 -17.53 -7.24
CA THR A 303 -5.01 -17.03 -8.60
C THR A 303 -5.00 -15.50 -8.58
N LEU A 304 -4.00 -14.93 -9.24
CA LEU A 304 -3.91 -13.49 -9.49
C LEU A 304 -4.60 -13.17 -10.82
N TYR A 305 -5.32 -12.08 -10.84
CA TYR A 305 -6.00 -11.52 -12.01
C TYR A 305 -5.64 -10.05 -12.18
N VAL A 306 -5.80 -9.54 -13.40
CA VAL A 306 -5.66 -8.11 -13.71
C VAL A 306 -6.92 -7.60 -14.42
N ALA A 307 -7.28 -6.35 -14.16
CA ALA A 307 -8.51 -5.76 -14.70
C ALA A 307 -8.35 -5.37 -16.19
N LYS A 308 -9.37 -5.71 -16.98
CA LYS A 308 -9.58 -5.21 -18.33
C LYS A 308 -10.95 -4.57 -18.40
N PHE A 309 -10.97 -3.25 -18.51
CA PHE A 309 -12.20 -2.47 -18.65
C PHE A 309 -12.59 -2.40 -20.14
N ASP A 310 -13.84 -2.66 -20.44
CA ASP A 310 -14.37 -2.42 -21.79
C ASP A 310 -14.53 -0.90 -21.98
N ILE A 311 -13.94 -0.36 -23.04
CA ILE A 311 -13.91 1.07 -23.32
C ILE A 311 -14.96 1.36 -24.37
N ASN A 312 -16.03 2.06 -23.97
CA ASN A 312 -16.99 2.66 -24.89
C ASN A 312 -16.68 4.17 -25.02
N GLU A 313 -16.65 4.67 -26.23
CA GLU A 313 -16.41 6.09 -26.47
C GLU A 313 -17.46 6.96 -25.75
N ASN A 314 -16.98 7.96 -25.01
CA ASN A 314 -17.78 8.93 -24.27
C ASN A 314 -18.66 8.38 -23.12
N GLU A 315 -18.50 7.11 -22.72
CA GLU A 315 -19.21 6.56 -21.57
C GLU A 315 -18.30 6.53 -20.32
N LEU A 316 -18.84 7.01 -19.21
CA LEU A 316 -18.18 7.00 -17.89
C LEU A 316 -18.60 5.78 -17.04
N LYS A 317 -19.09 4.74 -17.71
CA LYS A 317 -19.52 3.46 -17.15
C LYS A 317 -19.42 2.37 -18.21
N GLY A 318 -19.42 1.13 -17.78
CA GLY A 318 -19.37 -0.02 -18.70
C GLY A 318 -19.26 -1.35 -17.97
N SER A 319 -18.79 -2.34 -18.71
CA SER A 319 -18.43 -3.66 -18.22
C SER A 319 -16.90 -3.84 -18.19
N GLY A 320 -16.45 -4.88 -17.54
CA GLY A 320 -15.06 -5.28 -17.52
C GLY A 320 -14.91 -6.73 -17.10
N ARG A 321 -13.71 -7.22 -17.23
CA ARG A 321 -13.36 -8.60 -16.85
C ARG A 321 -12.02 -8.67 -16.15
N TRP A 322 -11.88 -9.68 -15.34
CA TRP A 322 -10.63 -10.05 -14.66
C TRP A 322 -9.89 -11.08 -15.52
N MET A 323 -8.73 -10.70 -16.04
CA MET A 323 -7.89 -11.57 -16.86
C MET A 323 -6.97 -12.38 -15.95
N GLU A 324 -7.05 -13.71 -16.02
CA GLU A 324 -6.26 -14.61 -15.20
C GLU A 324 -4.78 -14.55 -15.55
N LEU A 325 -3.91 -14.44 -14.54
CA LEU A 325 -2.45 -14.45 -14.64
C LEU A 325 -1.88 -15.81 -14.19
N SER A 326 -2.18 -16.86 -14.95
CA SER A 326 -1.67 -18.20 -14.72
C SER A 326 -0.77 -18.63 -15.87
N PHE A 327 0.38 -19.22 -15.54
CA PHE A 327 1.28 -19.81 -16.53
C PHE A 327 0.55 -20.83 -17.40
N GLY A 328 0.79 -20.79 -18.70
CA GLY A 328 0.12 -21.62 -19.71
C GLY A 328 -1.25 -21.08 -20.18
N LYS A 329 -1.77 -19.98 -19.58
CA LYS A 329 -3.05 -19.37 -19.97
C LYS A 329 -2.84 -17.96 -20.54
N ASN A 330 -3.79 -17.48 -21.34
CA ASN A 330 -3.86 -16.11 -21.86
C ASN A 330 -2.55 -15.62 -22.51
N GLY A 331 -1.76 -16.53 -23.11
CA GLY A 331 -0.47 -16.19 -23.72
C GLY A 331 0.69 -16.06 -22.72
N LEU A 332 0.53 -16.44 -21.45
CA LEU A 332 1.62 -16.47 -20.47
C LEU A 332 2.40 -17.79 -20.60
N THR A 333 3.16 -17.91 -21.67
CA THR A 333 3.84 -19.12 -22.11
C THR A 333 5.32 -18.87 -22.40
N PRO A 334 6.13 -19.92 -22.58
CA PRO A 334 7.57 -19.77 -22.91
C PRO A 334 7.81 -18.97 -24.19
N GLU A 335 6.94 -19.07 -25.19
CA GLU A 335 7.04 -18.31 -26.45
C GLU A 335 6.95 -16.82 -26.22
N ASN A 336 6.24 -16.39 -25.18
CA ASN A 336 6.07 -14.99 -24.76
C ASN A 336 6.95 -14.60 -23.57
N GLY A 337 7.96 -15.44 -23.27
CA GLY A 337 9.02 -15.12 -22.30
C GLY A 337 8.68 -15.46 -20.84
N PHE A 338 7.68 -16.30 -20.56
CA PHE A 338 7.39 -16.80 -19.21
C PHE A 338 7.73 -18.29 -19.11
N LYS A 339 8.53 -18.68 -18.14
CA LYS A 339 8.97 -20.08 -17.96
C LYS A 339 8.08 -20.87 -17.01
N ASP A 340 7.50 -20.21 -16.02
CA ASP A 340 6.68 -20.80 -14.98
C ASP A 340 5.77 -19.77 -14.28
N GLN A 341 5.02 -20.21 -13.28
CA GLN A 341 4.13 -19.35 -12.50
C GLN A 341 4.89 -18.34 -11.64
N ALA A 342 6.09 -18.66 -11.18
CA ALA A 342 6.90 -17.73 -10.40
C ALA A 342 7.30 -16.51 -11.24
N GLU A 343 7.74 -16.71 -12.50
CA GLU A 343 8.04 -15.60 -13.41
C GLU A 343 6.81 -14.74 -13.72
N VAL A 344 5.62 -15.34 -13.86
CA VAL A 344 4.37 -14.58 -14.03
C VAL A 344 4.13 -13.63 -12.85
N LEU A 345 4.38 -14.09 -11.62
CA LEU A 345 4.15 -13.30 -10.41
C LEU A 345 5.28 -12.29 -10.12
N ILE A 346 6.54 -12.64 -10.38
CA ILE A 346 7.69 -11.74 -10.23
C ILE A 346 7.62 -10.60 -11.26
N PHE A 347 7.16 -10.90 -12.48
CA PHE A 347 7.00 -9.95 -13.57
C PHE A 347 5.52 -9.65 -13.85
N ALA A 348 4.72 -9.44 -12.80
CA ALA A 348 3.27 -9.25 -12.88
C ALA A 348 2.87 -8.09 -13.82
N ARG A 349 3.64 -7.00 -13.88
CA ARG A 349 3.45 -5.89 -14.83
C ARG A 349 3.55 -6.36 -16.29
N ARG A 350 4.57 -7.17 -16.62
CA ARG A 350 4.75 -7.74 -17.95
C ARG A 350 3.62 -8.72 -18.29
N ALA A 351 3.25 -9.57 -17.33
CA ALA A 351 2.13 -10.49 -17.48
C ALA A 351 0.81 -9.76 -17.73
N ALA A 352 0.53 -8.68 -17.00
CA ALA A 352 -0.65 -7.84 -17.19
C ALA A 352 -0.71 -7.22 -18.59
N THR A 353 0.41 -6.70 -19.10
CA THR A 353 0.51 -6.19 -20.46
C THR A 353 0.25 -7.29 -21.49
N GLN A 354 0.82 -8.49 -21.30
CA GLN A 354 0.66 -9.62 -22.21
C GLN A 354 -0.81 -10.03 -22.37
N VAL A 355 -1.60 -9.99 -21.31
CA VAL A 355 -3.04 -10.34 -21.36
C VAL A 355 -3.93 -9.16 -21.79
N GLY A 356 -3.34 -8.01 -22.11
CA GLY A 356 -4.05 -6.82 -22.59
C GLY A 356 -4.87 -6.11 -21.51
N ALA A 357 -4.33 -6.02 -20.30
CA ALA A 357 -4.93 -5.27 -19.19
C ALA A 357 -5.10 -3.78 -19.51
N THR A 358 -6.06 -3.14 -18.87
CA THR A 358 -6.26 -1.69 -19.01
C THR A 358 -5.19 -0.95 -18.22
N THR A 359 -4.51 0.01 -18.87
CA THR A 359 -3.60 0.93 -18.20
C THR A 359 -4.37 1.98 -17.41
N MET A 360 -3.98 2.23 -16.14
CA MET A 360 -4.70 3.07 -15.20
C MET A 360 -3.96 4.37 -14.87
N ASP A 361 -4.67 5.34 -14.30
CA ASP A 361 -4.12 6.63 -13.88
C ASP A 361 -3.62 6.58 -12.43
N ARG A 362 -2.61 5.73 -12.15
CA ARG A 362 -2.09 5.47 -10.82
C ARG A 362 -3.19 4.94 -9.90
N PRO A 363 -3.50 3.64 -9.95
CA PRO A 363 -4.45 3.02 -9.03
C PRO A 363 -3.83 2.95 -7.64
N GLU A 364 -4.33 3.79 -6.77
CA GLU A 364 -3.89 3.90 -5.40
C GLU A 364 -4.77 3.06 -4.46
N TRP A 365 -5.49 3.66 -3.55
CA TRP A 365 -6.24 2.96 -2.53
C TRP A 365 -7.48 2.27 -3.07
N VAL A 366 -7.60 0.96 -2.81
CA VAL A 366 -8.82 0.20 -3.04
C VAL A 366 -9.59 0.04 -1.73
N ALA A 367 -10.91 0.21 -1.77
CA ALA A 367 -11.78 -0.02 -0.61
C ALA A 367 -13.02 -0.83 -1.01
N VAL A 368 -13.30 -1.89 -0.28
CA VAL A 368 -14.55 -2.64 -0.39
C VAL A 368 -15.60 -1.97 0.48
N HIS A 369 -16.75 -1.64 -0.09
CA HIS A 369 -17.84 -1.05 0.68
C HIS A 369 -18.36 -2.06 1.71
N PRO A 370 -18.80 -1.63 2.91
CA PRO A 370 -19.32 -2.52 3.93
C PRO A 370 -20.54 -3.37 3.51
N ASP A 371 -21.25 -2.97 2.43
CA ASP A 371 -22.32 -3.79 1.84
C ASP A 371 -21.79 -5.03 1.07
N LYS A 372 -20.48 -5.12 0.88
CA LYS A 372 -19.79 -6.16 0.12
C LYS A 372 -20.28 -6.31 -1.34
N LYS A 373 -20.86 -5.26 -1.93
CA LYS A 373 -21.35 -5.27 -3.31
C LYS A 373 -20.59 -4.31 -4.21
N HIS A 374 -20.01 -3.28 -3.62
CA HIS A 374 -19.30 -2.22 -4.33
C HIS A 374 -17.84 -2.18 -3.90
N VAL A 375 -16.97 -1.98 -4.85
CA VAL A 375 -15.54 -1.76 -4.62
C VAL A 375 -15.14 -0.47 -5.31
N PHE A 376 -14.25 0.30 -4.70
CA PHE A 376 -13.82 1.61 -5.15
C PHE A 376 -12.31 1.64 -5.26
N CYS A 377 -11.78 2.35 -6.24
CA CYS A 377 -10.36 2.63 -6.34
C CYS A 377 -10.14 4.11 -6.67
N THR A 378 -9.24 4.74 -5.94
CA THR A 378 -8.75 6.08 -6.27
C THR A 378 -7.75 5.99 -7.42
N LEU A 379 -7.94 6.82 -8.44
CA LEU A 379 -7.00 7.03 -9.53
C LEU A 379 -6.46 8.45 -9.39
N THR A 380 -5.23 8.57 -8.93
CA THR A 380 -4.73 9.85 -8.39
C THR A 380 -4.45 10.91 -9.44
N ASN A 381 -3.64 10.61 -10.43
CA ASN A 381 -3.35 11.48 -11.57
C ASN A 381 -2.49 10.75 -12.60
N ASN A 382 -2.48 11.25 -13.85
CA ASN A 382 -1.57 10.74 -14.88
C ASN A 382 -1.28 11.78 -15.95
N LYS A 383 -0.14 12.47 -15.82
CA LYS A 383 0.34 13.44 -16.83
C LYS A 383 0.68 12.82 -18.19
N ASN A 384 0.76 11.49 -18.26
CA ASN A 384 1.09 10.74 -19.47
C ASN A 384 -0.15 10.18 -20.19
N ARG A 385 -1.35 10.28 -19.61
CA ARG A 385 -2.59 9.85 -20.28
C ARG A 385 -2.78 10.56 -21.61
N GLY A 386 -3.06 9.82 -22.68
CA GLY A 386 -3.11 10.30 -24.06
C GLY A 386 -1.80 10.12 -24.83
N LYS A 387 -0.69 9.72 -24.18
CA LYS A 387 0.55 9.34 -24.86
C LYS A 387 0.49 7.88 -25.31
N GLU A 388 1.50 7.47 -26.11
CA GLU A 388 1.65 6.10 -26.58
C GLU A 388 1.56 5.08 -25.43
N GLY A 389 0.80 4.01 -25.63
CA GLY A 389 0.57 2.97 -24.61
C GLY A 389 -0.41 3.34 -23.51
N GLN A 390 -0.89 4.59 -23.44
CA GLN A 390 -1.81 5.04 -22.40
C GLN A 390 -3.03 5.79 -23.00
N PRO A 391 -3.93 5.08 -23.71
CA PRO A 391 -5.05 5.71 -24.40
C PRO A 391 -6.05 6.32 -23.42
N VAL A 392 -6.71 7.39 -23.85
CA VAL A 392 -7.87 7.98 -23.16
C VAL A 392 -9.09 7.09 -23.36
N GLY A 393 -9.94 6.97 -22.35
CA GLY A 393 -11.22 6.26 -22.40
C GLY A 393 -11.46 5.35 -21.20
N GLY A 394 -12.69 4.87 -21.07
CA GLY A 394 -13.11 4.04 -19.96
C GLY A 394 -12.86 4.70 -18.60
N PRO A 395 -12.17 4.03 -17.64
CA PRO A 395 -11.89 4.60 -16.32
C PRO A 395 -10.92 5.78 -16.34
N ASN A 396 -10.29 6.10 -17.49
CA ASN A 396 -9.30 7.16 -17.66
C ASN A 396 -9.75 8.18 -18.72
N PRO A 397 -10.77 9.02 -18.44
CA PRO A 397 -11.51 9.76 -19.45
C PRO A 397 -10.85 11.05 -19.95
N ARG A 398 -9.67 11.44 -19.40
CA ARG A 398 -9.05 12.74 -19.66
C ARG A 398 -7.59 12.62 -20.05
N GLU A 399 -7.18 13.33 -21.09
CA GLU A 399 -5.75 13.53 -21.39
C GLU A 399 -5.06 14.29 -20.26
N LYS A 400 -3.74 14.01 -20.05
CA LYS A 400 -2.92 14.72 -19.04
C LYS A 400 -3.68 14.93 -17.72
N ASN A 401 -4.26 13.85 -17.21
CA ASN A 401 -5.12 13.91 -16.03
C ASN A 401 -4.37 14.35 -14.78
N ASN A 402 -4.49 15.62 -14.42
CA ASN A 402 -3.84 16.20 -13.24
C ASN A 402 -4.71 16.17 -11.97
N TYR A 403 -5.97 15.73 -12.07
CA TYR A 403 -6.93 15.82 -10.98
C TYR A 403 -7.29 14.49 -10.34
N GLY A 404 -7.40 13.41 -11.15
CA GLY A 404 -7.81 12.10 -10.68
C GLY A 404 -9.31 11.88 -10.61
N GLN A 405 -9.70 10.64 -10.33
CA GLN A 405 -11.08 10.19 -10.20
C GLN A 405 -11.17 8.98 -9.29
N ILE A 406 -12.40 8.59 -8.93
CA ILE A 406 -12.69 7.33 -8.24
C ILE A 406 -13.48 6.45 -9.21
N VAL A 407 -12.91 5.30 -9.56
CA VAL A 407 -13.64 4.24 -10.24
C VAL A 407 -14.34 3.35 -9.22
N ARG A 408 -15.58 2.97 -9.51
CA ARG A 408 -16.35 2.01 -8.72
C ARG A 408 -16.69 0.82 -9.61
N TRP A 409 -16.61 -0.38 -9.06
CA TRP A 409 -17.11 -1.57 -9.75
C TRP A 409 -17.96 -2.44 -8.85
N MET A 410 -18.81 -3.22 -9.50
CA MET A 410 -19.73 -4.17 -8.90
C MET A 410 -19.46 -5.54 -9.52
N PRO A 411 -18.93 -6.51 -8.74
CA PRO A 411 -18.82 -7.89 -9.19
C PRO A 411 -20.19 -8.42 -9.62
N ALA A 412 -20.23 -9.25 -10.66
CA ALA A 412 -21.49 -9.81 -11.15
C ALA A 412 -22.20 -10.58 -10.01
N GLN A 413 -23.47 -10.26 -9.77
CA GLN A 413 -24.31 -10.83 -8.70
C GLN A 413 -23.74 -10.65 -7.28
N GLY A 414 -22.78 -9.72 -7.07
CA GLY A 414 -22.08 -9.53 -5.80
C GLY A 414 -21.08 -10.64 -5.47
N ASP A 415 -20.70 -11.45 -6.45
CA ASP A 415 -19.70 -12.50 -6.34
C ASP A 415 -18.31 -11.96 -6.69
N HIS A 416 -17.48 -11.74 -5.67
CA HIS A 416 -16.11 -11.24 -5.84
C HIS A 416 -15.17 -12.20 -6.57
N THR A 417 -15.54 -13.50 -6.69
CA THR A 417 -14.77 -14.46 -7.48
C THR A 417 -15.09 -14.39 -8.97
N SER A 418 -16.21 -13.74 -9.35
CA SER A 418 -16.63 -13.58 -10.74
C SER A 418 -15.54 -12.96 -11.62
N ASP A 419 -15.42 -13.46 -12.85
CA ASP A 419 -14.51 -12.91 -13.86
C ASP A 419 -15.03 -11.63 -14.52
N VAL A 420 -16.28 -11.24 -14.27
CA VAL A 420 -16.90 -10.07 -14.89
C VAL A 420 -17.43 -9.10 -13.85
N PHE A 421 -17.43 -7.83 -14.20
CA PHE A 421 -17.95 -6.76 -13.35
C PHE A 421 -18.57 -5.64 -14.21
N ALA A 422 -19.51 -4.89 -13.62
CA ALA A 422 -19.92 -3.60 -14.14
C ALA A 422 -19.15 -2.49 -13.40
N TRP A 423 -18.87 -1.36 -14.08
CA TRP A 423 -18.15 -0.24 -13.49
C TRP A 423 -18.75 1.10 -13.87
N ASP A 424 -18.48 2.11 -13.06
CA ASP A 424 -18.72 3.52 -13.37
C ASP A 424 -17.63 4.42 -12.72
N LEU A 425 -17.58 5.68 -13.15
CA LEU A 425 -16.83 6.72 -12.45
C LEU A 425 -17.72 7.33 -11.36
N TYR A 426 -17.45 6.92 -10.12
CA TYR A 426 -18.20 7.40 -8.95
C TYR A 426 -18.00 8.90 -8.71
N LEU A 427 -16.78 9.38 -8.93
CA LEU A 427 -16.39 10.77 -8.72
C LEU A 427 -15.25 11.13 -9.66
N ILE A 428 -15.33 12.30 -10.27
CA ILE A 428 -14.28 12.91 -11.07
C ILE A 428 -13.83 14.16 -10.33
N ALA A 429 -12.57 14.20 -9.89
CA ALA A 429 -12.00 15.40 -9.28
C ALA A 429 -11.70 16.46 -10.35
N GLY A 430 -11.70 17.73 -9.99
CA GLY A 430 -11.50 18.80 -10.96
C GLY A 430 -11.55 20.19 -10.37
N ASN A 431 -11.44 21.19 -11.26
CA ASN A 431 -11.53 22.59 -10.89
C ASN A 431 -12.58 23.33 -11.76
N PRO A 432 -13.82 23.47 -11.26
CA PRO A 432 -14.91 24.12 -12.02
C PRO A 432 -14.71 25.62 -12.23
N THR A 433 -13.81 26.27 -11.48
CA THR A 433 -13.53 27.70 -11.65
C THR A 433 -12.62 27.98 -12.86
N VAL A 434 -11.76 26.99 -13.21
CA VAL A 434 -10.80 27.11 -14.32
C VAL A 434 -11.31 26.39 -15.57
N HIS A 435 -11.94 25.24 -15.42
CA HIS A 435 -12.27 24.32 -16.55
C HIS A 435 -13.78 24.20 -16.80
N LYS A 436 -14.50 25.31 -16.68
CA LYS A 436 -15.96 25.35 -16.79
C LYS A 436 -16.46 24.66 -18.07
N GLY A 437 -17.43 23.77 -17.92
CA GLY A 437 -18.10 23.08 -19.04
C GLY A 437 -17.29 21.93 -19.68
N THR A 438 -16.23 21.48 -19.03
CA THR A 438 -15.44 20.32 -19.49
C THR A 438 -15.33 19.26 -18.38
N LEU A 439 -14.86 18.04 -18.70
CA LEU A 439 -14.60 17.01 -17.70
C LEU A 439 -13.53 17.42 -16.65
N TYR A 440 -12.69 18.39 -16.96
CA TYR A 440 -11.69 18.91 -16.01
C TYR A 440 -12.32 19.81 -14.93
N ALA A 441 -13.59 20.20 -15.07
CA ALA A 441 -14.36 20.84 -14.00
C ALA A 441 -14.67 19.87 -12.86
N GLY A 442 -14.66 18.56 -13.12
CA GLY A 442 -15.05 17.52 -12.17
C GLY A 442 -16.53 17.13 -12.29
N SER A 443 -16.98 16.25 -11.42
CA SER A 443 -18.39 15.85 -11.29
C SER A 443 -19.27 17.05 -10.93
N GLU A 444 -20.59 16.98 -11.22
CA GLU A 444 -21.55 18.08 -11.05
C GLU A 444 -21.62 18.63 -9.60
N ASN A 445 -21.32 17.79 -8.62
CA ASN A 445 -21.28 18.18 -7.19
C ASN A 445 -19.95 18.82 -6.76
N ILE A 446 -18.99 18.98 -7.66
CA ILE A 446 -17.72 19.69 -7.39
C ILE A 446 -17.94 21.19 -7.60
N SER A 447 -17.58 21.99 -6.60
CA SER A 447 -17.70 23.44 -6.57
C SER A 447 -16.37 24.09 -6.17
N ALA A 448 -16.32 25.42 -6.19
CA ALA A 448 -15.15 26.18 -5.72
C ALA A 448 -14.80 25.87 -4.25
N ASP A 449 -15.80 25.51 -3.44
CA ASP A 449 -15.62 25.29 -2.00
C ASP A 449 -15.17 23.87 -1.65
N ASN A 450 -15.40 22.89 -2.54
CA ASN A 450 -15.10 21.48 -2.28
C ASN A 450 -14.22 20.82 -3.35
N MET A 451 -13.65 21.60 -4.27
CA MET A 451 -12.74 21.07 -5.30
C MET A 451 -11.46 20.48 -4.68
N PHE A 452 -10.94 19.44 -5.30
CA PHE A 452 -9.74 18.73 -4.88
C PHE A 452 -9.07 18.03 -6.07
N ASN A 453 -7.86 17.55 -5.85
CA ASN A 453 -7.10 16.78 -6.81
C ASN A 453 -6.26 15.70 -6.10
N SER A 454 -5.70 14.80 -6.90
CA SER A 454 -4.71 13.80 -6.46
C SER A 454 -5.21 13.00 -5.24
N LEU A 455 -6.32 12.31 -5.47
CA LEU A 455 -6.95 11.40 -4.51
C LEU A 455 -5.97 10.28 -4.13
N MET A 456 -5.85 10.00 -2.83
CA MET A 456 -5.00 8.94 -2.31
C MET A 456 -5.86 7.99 -1.45
N GLY A 457 -5.76 8.05 -0.13
CA GLY A 457 -6.50 7.17 0.77
C GLY A 457 -8.03 7.28 0.69
N LEU A 458 -8.73 6.16 0.82
CA LEU A 458 -10.17 6.04 0.76
C LEU A 458 -10.70 5.18 1.91
N VAL A 459 -11.57 5.76 2.74
CA VAL A 459 -12.28 5.02 3.80
C VAL A 459 -13.78 5.06 3.56
N LEU A 460 -14.43 3.91 3.59
CA LEU A 460 -15.87 3.73 3.44
C LEU A 460 -16.48 3.29 4.78
N THR A 461 -17.51 3.98 5.23
CA THR A 461 -18.18 3.67 6.50
C THR A 461 -19.67 3.50 6.32
N LEU A 462 -20.28 2.57 7.09
CA LEU A 462 -21.72 2.54 7.30
C LEU A 462 -22.05 3.50 8.46
N GLN A 463 -22.88 4.49 8.21
CA GLN A 463 -23.41 5.30 9.29
C GLN A 463 -24.68 4.63 9.86
N VAL A 464 -24.56 4.07 11.05
CA VAL A 464 -25.74 3.65 11.84
C VAL A 464 -26.24 4.86 12.58
N VAL A 465 -27.37 5.42 12.18
CA VAL A 465 -28.07 6.47 12.95
C VAL A 465 -28.96 5.77 13.97
N CYS A 466 -28.55 5.74 15.23
CA CYS A 466 -29.40 5.36 16.34
C CYS A 466 -30.41 6.50 16.62
N GLY A 467 -31.60 6.38 16.10
CA GLY A 467 -32.74 7.22 16.37
C GLY A 467 -34.03 6.42 16.20
N SER A 468 -35.10 6.82 16.87
CA SER A 468 -36.36 6.11 17.05
C SER A 468 -37.21 5.85 15.78
N LYS A 469 -36.60 5.89 14.58
CA LYS A 469 -37.16 5.39 13.31
C LYS A 469 -36.04 4.83 12.45
N PRO A 470 -36.22 3.66 11.79
CA PRO A 470 -35.22 3.07 10.94
C PRO A 470 -35.16 3.85 9.62
N MET A 471 -34.14 4.67 9.45
CA MET A 471 -33.76 5.20 8.15
C MET A 471 -32.29 4.88 7.95
N VAL A 472 -32.03 3.83 7.20
CA VAL A 472 -30.68 3.49 6.72
C VAL A 472 -30.35 4.50 5.63
N THR A 473 -29.59 5.51 5.96
CA THR A 473 -28.98 6.39 4.97
C THR A 473 -27.52 6.02 4.87
N THR A 474 -27.15 5.40 3.75
CA THR A 474 -25.74 5.10 3.44
C THR A 474 -25.06 6.43 3.10
N LEU A 475 -24.36 7.02 4.04
CA LEU A 475 -23.46 8.13 3.79
C LEU A 475 -22.06 7.58 3.58
N THR A 476 -21.63 7.54 2.34
CA THR A 476 -20.22 7.30 2.01
C THR A 476 -19.43 8.54 2.41
N LYS A 477 -18.68 8.45 3.50
CA LYS A 477 -17.79 9.53 3.91
C LYS A 477 -16.39 9.21 3.34
N VAL A 478 -15.97 9.95 2.33
CA VAL A 478 -14.63 9.89 1.80
C VAL A 478 -13.75 10.72 2.73
N ILE A 479 -12.82 10.07 3.40
CA ILE A 479 -11.74 10.76 4.14
C ILE A 479 -10.51 10.65 3.27
N LEU A 480 -10.11 11.77 2.67
CA LEU A 480 -8.90 11.86 1.86
C LEU A 480 -7.73 12.14 2.80
N LEU A 481 -6.78 11.23 2.84
CA LEU A 481 -5.51 11.41 3.54
C LEU A 481 -4.50 11.93 2.52
N GLY A 482 -3.88 13.08 2.78
CA GLY A 482 -2.84 13.65 1.92
C GLY A 482 -1.44 13.25 2.39
N ARG A 483 -0.45 13.29 1.48
CA ARG A 483 0.96 13.05 1.78
C ARG A 483 1.50 13.98 2.87
N GLY A 484 2.41 13.47 3.69
CA GLY A 484 3.26 14.28 4.58
C GLY A 484 2.80 14.36 6.03
N ILE A 485 2.14 13.33 6.56
CA ILE A 485 1.85 13.27 8.01
C ILE A 485 3.02 12.56 8.72
N THR A 486 3.90 13.33 9.35
CA THR A 486 4.99 12.81 10.21
C THR A 486 4.51 12.39 11.61
N LYS A 487 3.19 12.42 11.86
CA LYS A 487 2.60 12.17 13.19
C LYS A 487 1.38 11.26 13.07
N CYS A 488 1.37 10.20 13.87
CA CYS A 488 0.16 9.41 14.10
C CYS A 488 -0.78 10.19 15.02
N CYS A 489 -2.00 10.48 14.57
CA CYS A 489 -3.02 11.20 15.34
C CYS A 489 -4.20 10.29 15.67
N VAL A 490 -4.63 10.30 16.93
CA VAL A 490 -5.91 9.72 17.34
C VAL A 490 -7.00 10.77 17.18
N VAL A 491 -8.02 10.45 16.40
CA VAL A 491 -9.21 11.29 16.25
C VAL A 491 -10.32 10.70 17.11
N THR A 492 -10.71 11.42 18.17
CA THR A 492 -11.76 10.99 19.08
C THR A 492 -12.99 11.90 18.94
N GLN A 493 -14.18 11.32 19.03
CA GLN A 493 -15.39 12.09 19.13
C GLN A 493 -15.52 12.65 20.55
N SER A 494 -15.57 13.96 20.71
CA SER A 494 -15.89 14.57 22.00
C SER A 494 -17.37 14.35 22.30
N GLN A 495 -17.68 13.72 23.43
CA GLN A 495 -19.06 13.69 23.90
C GLN A 495 -19.47 15.13 24.20
N VAL A 496 -20.39 15.67 23.40
CA VAL A 496 -21.10 16.89 23.74
C VAL A 496 -22.10 16.49 24.81
N LYS A 497 -21.88 16.97 26.07
CA LYS A 497 -22.88 16.92 27.12
C LYS A 497 -23.98 17.92 26.83
#